data_9c0a2698c8b0c07f824c58acd99494e2
#
_entry.id   9c0a2698c8b0c07f824c58acd99494e2
#
_cell.length_a   1.000
_cell.length_b   1.000
_cell.length_c   1.000
_cell.angle_alpha   90.00
_cell.angle_beta   90.00
_cell.angle_gamma   90.00
#
_symmetry.space_group_name_H-M   'P 1'
#
loop_
_entity.id
_entity.type
_entity.pdbx_description
1 polymer ?
#
loop_
_entity_poly.entity_id
_entity_poly.type
_entity_poly.pdbx_seq_one_letter_code
_entity_poly.pdbx_strand_id
1 'polypeptide(L)'
;MGRPRILILGGTGEARLLAAALAMRGNGDVLLSLAGRTEKPAAQPVPVRVGGFGGAAALADFLKAGGYHLLIDATHPFAERISANAAFAAEASGIAAIALRRPEWQRLPGDCWYDVQSIPAAIEALGPSPRRVFLATGRQGAHHAEAAPQHFYLIRSVDPVEPPPALANVDYVIDRGPFTLEGEYALLKRHRIDAIIAKNSGGAATYAKIEAARLLGIEVMMVARAPASAVKTVETVEATLAAIDHLFPPAMKRGV
;
A
#
# COMPACT_ATOMS: atom_id res chain seq x y z
N MET A 1 25.94 19.65 13.16
CA MET A 1 25.48 18.30 12.86
C MET A 1 25.32 18.18 11.35
N GLY A 2 25.78 17.06 10.74
CA GLY A 2 25.57 16.82 9.32
C GLY A 2 24.08 16.67 8.97
N ARG A 3 23.72 16.73 7.68
CA ARG A 3 22.37 16.48 7.21
C ARG A 3 21.97 15.02 7.53
N PRO A 4 20.77 14.75 8.09
CA PRO A 4 20.36 13.38 8.34
C PRO A 4 20.17 12.63 7.03
N ARG A 5 20.63 11.37 6.99
CA ARG A 5 20.35 10.45 5.87
C ARG A 5 19.11 9.65 6.20
N ILE A 6 18.14 9.68 5.29
CA ILE A 6 16.80 9.11 5.46
C ILE A 6 16.57 8.08 4.36
N LEU A 7 16.24 6.84 4.75
CA LEU A 7 15.75 5.82 3.84
C LEU A 7 14.23 5.75 3.93
N ILE A 8 13.54 5.91 2.80
CA ILE A 8 12.08 5.70 2.70
C ILE A 8 11.85 4.39 1.96
N LEU A 9 11.18 3.43 2.60
CA LEU A 9 10.61 2.27 1.92
C LEU A 9 9.28 2.71 1.32
N GLY A 10 9.17 2.69 -0.02
CA GLY A 10 8.08 3.32 -0.74
C GLY A 10 7.22 2.35 -1.54
N GLY A 11 6.52 2.92 -2.52
CA GLY A 11 5.57 2.23 -3.39
C GLY A 11 4.12 2.71 -3.21
N THR A 12 3.91 3.76 -2.42
CA THR A 12 2.61 4.42 -2.21
C THR A 12 2.64 5.88 -2.66
N GLY A 13 1.46 6.49 -2.82
CA GLY A 13 1.34 7.92 -3.07
C GLY A 13 1.91 8.76 -1.94
N GLU A 14 1.68 8.34 -0.70
CA GLU A 14 2.16 8.99 0.52
C GLU A 14 3.69 9.00 0.58
N ALA A 15 4.33 7.88 0.21
CA ALA A 15 5.80 7.81 0.12
C ALA A 15 6.36 8.82 -0.88
N ARG A 16 5.71 8.99 -2.04
CA ARG A 16 6.11 9.97 -3.06
C ARG A 16 5.90 11.41 -2.59
N LEU A 17 4.76 11.68 -1.94
CA LEU A 17 4.47 13.01 -1.38
C LEU A 17 5.47 13.37 -0.28
N LEU A 18 5.77 12.43 0.62
CA LEU A 18 6.78 12.62 1.66
C LEU A 18 8.17 12.90 1.07
N ALA A 19 8.58 12.10 0.08
CA ALA A 19 9.85 12.29 -0.62
C ALA A 19 9.93 13.68 -1.28
N ALA A 20 8.83 14.16 -1.90
CA ALA A 20 8.76 15.48 -2.50
C ALA A 20 8.89 16.58 -1.44
N ALA A 21 8.18 16.46 -0.32
CA ALA A 21 8.24 17.44 0.76
C ALA A 21 9.65 17.53 1.37
N LEU A 22 10.33 16.39 1.56
CA LEU A 22 11.70 16.34 2.07
C LEU A 22 12.72 16.91 1.07
N ALA A 23 12.54 16.63 -0.22
CA ALA A 23 13.36 17.23 -1.28
C ALA A 23 13.26 18.76 -1.31
N MET A 24 12.04 19.30 -1.19
CA MET A 24 11.80 20.73 -1.11
C MET A 24 12.42 21.40 0.12
N ARG A 25 12.43 20.71 1.28
CA ARG A 25 13.05 21.19 2.51
C ARG A 25 14.58 21.27 2.42
N GLY A 26 15.21 20.38 1.66
CA GLY A 26 16.65 20.35 1.42
C GLY A 26 17.52 20.16 2.68
N ASN A 27 16.93 19.71 3.78
CA ASN A 27 17.58 19.58 5.08
C ASN A 27 18.05 18.15 5.42
N GLY A 28 17.93 17.20 4.46
CA GLY A 28 18.36 15.81 4.62
C GLY A 28 18.72 15.16 3.28
N ASP A 29 19.49 14.08 3.34
CA ASP A 29 19.80 13.22 2.20
C ASP A 29 18.80 12.09 2.16
N VAL A 30 17.89 12.09 1.18
CA VAL A 30 16.79 11.15 1.08
C VAL A 30 17.05 10.15 -0.03
N LEU A 31 16.88 8.86 0.29
CA LEU A 31 16.83 7.75 -0.68
C LEU A 31 15.47 7.09 -0.61
N LEU A 32 14.78 6.94 -1.74
CA LEU A 32 13.54 6.19 -1.85
C LEU A 32 13.83 4.78 -2.37
N SER A 33 13.43 3.74 -1.63
CA SER A 33 13.56 2.35 -2.06
C SER A 33 12.23 1.80 -2.54
N LEU A 34 12.20 1.30 -3.77
CA LEU A 34 11.06 0.64 -4.40
C LEU A 34 11.34 -0.86 -4.56
N ALA A 35 10.35 -1.69 -4.32
CA ALA A 35 10.50 -3.15 -4.41
C ALA A 35 10.68 -3.68 -5.85
N GLY A 36 10.50 -2.85 -6.88
CA GLY A 36 10.57 -3.26 -8.28
C GLY A 36 9.38 -4.12 -8.74
N ARG A 37 8.24 -4.00 -8.06
CA ARG A 37 7.02 -4.77 -8.39
C ARG A 37 6.23 -4.22 -9.56
N THR A 38 6.46 -2.95 -9.91
CA THR A 38 5.82 -2.24 -11.02
C THR A 38 6.86 -2.01 -12.10
N GLU A 39 6.55 -2.40 -13.33
CA GLU A 39 7.48 -2.31 -14.47
C GLU A 39 7.86 -0.86 -14.80
N LYS A 40 6.88 0.04 -14.74
CA LYS A 40 7.06 1.48 -15.01
C LYS A 40 6.65 2.29 -13.78
N PRO A 41 7.52 2.44 -12.76
CA PRO A 41 7.22 3.31 -11.64
C PRO A 41 7.10 4.77 -12.08
N ALA A 42 6.22 5.53 -11.44
CA ALA A 42 6.14 6.98 -11.67
C ALA A 42 7.46 7.66 -11.30
N ALA A 43 7.77 8.77 -11.96
CA ALA A 43 8.95 9.60 -11.65
C ALA A 43 8.95 10.00 -10.17
N GLN A 44 10.12 9.99 -9.56
CA GLN A 44 10.30 10.26 -8.14
C GLN A 44 11.11 11.55 -7.94
N PRO A 45 10.82 12.32 -6.87
CA PRO A 45 11.46 13.61 -6.63
C PRO A 45 12.85 13.51 -5.97
N VAL A 46 13.30 12.31 -5.61
CA VAL A 46 14.57 12.00 -4.93
C VAL A 46 15.26 10.82 -5.61
N PRO A 47 16.56 10.57 -5.34
CA PRO A 47 17.23 9.36 -5.78
C PRO A 47 16.46 8.09 -5.40
N VAL A 48 16.45 7.11 -6.33
CA VAL A 48 15.69 5.87 -6.18
C VAL A 48 16.61 4.68 -6.23
N ARG A 49 16.39 3.74 -5.32
CA ARG A 49 16.89 2.37 -5.38
C ARG A 49 15.73 1.44 -5.74
N VAL A 50 15.95 0.51 -6.66
CA VAL A 50 14.96 -0.51 -7.04
C VAL A 50 15.47 -1.90 -6.67
N GLY A 51 14.58 -2.74 -6.13
CA GLY A 51 14.86 -4.12 -5.74
C GLY A 51 14.79 -4.38 -4.23
N GLY A 52 14.76 -5.67 -3.88
CA GLY A 52 14.75 -6.11 -2.48
C GLY A 52 16.11 -5.93 -1.80
N PHE A 53 16.13 -6.02 -0.47
CA PHE A 53 17.36 -5.96 0.32
C PHE A 53 17.96 -7.35 0.58
N GLY A 54 17.23 -8.43 0.32
CA GLY A 54 17.67 -9.79 0.66
C GLY A 54 17.24 -10.24 2.07
N GLY A 55 16.36 -9.48 2.74
CA GLY A 55 15.83 -9.82 4.06
C GLY A 55 16.09 -8.73 5.11
N ALA A 56 15.72 -9.03 6.36
CA ALA A 56 15.79 -8.08 7.47
C ALA A 56 17.24 -7.76 7.86
N ALA A 57 18.10 -8.78 7.95
CA ALA A 57 19.52 -8.60 8.28
C ALA A 57 20.26 -7.78 7.22
N ALA A 58 20.07 -8.10 5.95
CA ALA A 58 20.67 -7.35 4.85
C ALA A 58 20.16 -5.89 4.77
N LEU A 59 18.91 -5.61 5.17
CA LEU A 59 18.43 -4.25 5.33
C LEU A 59 19.14 -3.53 6.49
N ALA A 60 19.36 -4.20 7.62
CA ALA A 60 20.11 -3.64 8.75
C ALA A 60 21.55 -3.29 8.35
N ASP A 61 22.22 -4.19 7.63
CA ASP A 61 23.59 -3.96 7.14
C ASP A 61 23.62 -2.78 6.14
N PHE A 62 22.65 -2.69 5.27
CA PHE A 62 22.50 -1.56 4.34
C PHE A 62 22.34 -0.23 5.08
N LEU A 63 21.55 -0.20 6.15
CA LEU A 63 21.33 0.99 6.96
C LEU A 63 22.63 1.43 7.65
N LYS A 64 23.36 0.48 8.27
CA LYS A 64 24.65 0.73 8.96
C LYS A 64 25.71 1.20 7.97
N ALA A 65 25.95 0.45 6.90
CA ALA A 65 26.97 0.77 5.90
C ALA A 65 26.70 2.10 5.20
N GLY A 66 25.43 2.45 5.00
CA GLY A 66 25.02 3.71 4.41
C GLY A 66 25.02 4.89 5.38
N GLY A 67 25.25 4.70 6.68
CA GLY A 67 25.19 5.76 7.68
C GLY A 67 23.80 6.42 7.74
N TYR A 68 22.73 5.64 7.64
CA TYR A 68 21.37 6.15 7.76
C TYR A 68 21.05 6.49 9.23
N HIS A 69 20.26 7.55 9.41
CA HIS A 69 19.84 8.04 10.72
C HIS A 69 18.35 7.75 10.98
N LEU A 70 17.58 7.57 9.90
CA LEU A 70 16.15 7.32 9.99
C LEU A 70 15.70 6.36 8.88
N LEU A 71 14.87 5.39 9.25
CA LEU A 71 14.11 4.54 8.36
C LEU A 71 12.64 4.94 8.39
N ILE A 72 12.03 5.17 7.23
CA ILE A 72 10.60 5.43 7.13
C ILE A 72 9.96 4.32 6.33
N ASP A 73 9.09 3.54 6.97
CA ASP A 73 8.25 2.56 6.28
C ASP A 73 6.96 3.23 5.80
N ALA A 74 6.96 3.67 4.54
CA ALA A 74 5.81 4.21 3.83
C ALA A 74 5.32 3.24 2.75
N THR A 75 5.47 1.94 2.97
CA THR A 75 4.98 0.90 2.06
C THR A 75 3.46 0.72 2.19
N HIS A 76 2.87 -0.06 1.27
CA HIS A 76 1.44 -0.36 1.33
C HIS A 76 1.08 -1.06 2.65
N PRO A 77 -0.06 -0.73 3.31
CA PRO A 77 -0.44 -1.34 4.60
C PRO A 77 -0.46 -2.87 4.63
N PHE A 78 -0.61 -3.51 3.47
CA PHE A 78 -0.57 -4.98 3.30
C PHE A 78 0.80 -5.50 2.88
N ALA A 79 1.85 -4.71 2.99
CA ALA A 79 3.22 -5.14 2.71
C ALA A 79 3.92 -5.68 3.98
N GLU A 80 3.27 -6.56 4.71
CA GLU A 80 3.63 -7.06 6.04
C GLU A 80 5.09 -7.51 6.15
N ARG A 81 5.57 -8.28 5.17
CA ARG A 81 6.94 -8.80 5.18
C ARG A 81 8.00 -7.70 5.20
N ILE A 82 7.85 -6.66 4.37
CA ILE A 82 8.83 -5.57 4.36
C ILE A 82 8.70 -4.69 5.60
N SER A 83 7.50 -4.54 6.14
CA SER A 83 7.26 -3.80 7.38
C SER A 83 7.88 -4.51 8.59
N ALA A 84 7.75 -5.83 8.67
CA ALA A 84 8.44 -6.64 9.68
C ALA A 84 9.97 -6.56 9.54
N ASN A 85 10.48 -6.64 8.31
CA ASN A 85 11.90 -6.48 8.04
C ASN A 85 12.41 -5.08 8.43
N ALA A 86 11.61 -4.04 8.21
CA ALA A 86 11.93 -2.67 8.58
C ALA A 86 12.04 -2.48 10.10
N ALA A 87 11.08 -3.03 10.85
CA ALA A 87 11.10 -2.99 12.31
C ALA A 87 12.35 -3.69 12.87
N PHE A 88 12.62 -4.92 12.43
CA PHE A 88 13.82 -5.66 12.82
C PHE A 88 15.11 -4.91 12.45
N ALA A 89 15.20 -4.40 11.21
CA ALA A 89 16.40 -3.74 10.74
C ALA A 89 16.69 -2.44 11.49
N ALA A 90 15.67 -1.67 11.84
CA ALA A 90 15.82 -0.47 12.66
C ALA A 90 16.35 -0.79 14.05
N GLU A 91 15.78 -1.81 14.71
CA GLU A 91 16.24 -2.29 16.01
C GLU A 91 17.70 -2.78 15.94
N ALA A 92 18.01 -3.68 15.00
CA ALA A 92 19.34 -4.26 14.83
C ALA A 92 20.42 -3.25 14.42
N SER A 93 20.04 -2.14 13.77
CA SER A 93 20.94 -1.06 13.38
C SER A 93 21.02 0.07 14.42
N GLY A 94 20.11 0.11 15.40
CA GLY A 94 20.06 1.15 16.42
C GLY A 94 19.60 2.52 15.88
N ILE A 95 18.88 2.56 14.76
CA ILE A 95 18.38 3.81 14.17
C ILE A 95 16.89 4.03 14.46
N ALA A 96 16.46 5.30 14.42
CA ALA A 96 15.05 5.62 14.54
C ALA A 96 14.24 5.06 13.36
N ALA A 97 13.00 4.64 13.63
CA ALA A 97 12.07 4.22 12.60
C ALA A 97 10.68 4.85 12.79
N ILE A 98 10.02 5.16 11.68
CA ILE A 98 8.64 5.68 11.62
C ILE A 98 7.89 4.88 10.56
N ALA A 99 6.66 4.45 10.87
CA ALA A 99 5.74 3.88 9.92
C ALA A 99 4.70 4.94 9.51
N LEU A 100 4.66 5.30 8.22
CA LEU A 100 3.62 6.15 7.65
C LEU A 100 2.48 5.25 7.15
N ARG A 101 1.37 5.25 7.88
CA ARG A 101 0.21 4.40 7.60
C ARG A 101 -1.05 5.24 7.58
N ARG A 102 -1.60 5.51 6.40
CA ARG A 102 -2.90 6.17 6.27
C ARG A 102 -4.00 5.42 7.04
N PRO A 103 -5.02 6.11 7.60
CA PRO A 103 -6.13 5.49 8.31
C PRO A 103 -6.86 4.44 7.46
N GLU A 104 -7.46 3.47 8.10
CA GLU A 104 -8.37 2.52 7.46
C GLU A 104 -9.64 3.23 7.01
N TRP A 105 -10.25 2.69 5.95
CA TRP A 105 -11.61 3.09 5.63
C TRP A 105 -12.56 2.63 6.73
N GLN A 106 -13.47 3.48 7.07
CA GLN A 106 -14.52 3.20 8.05
C GLN A 106 -15.81 2.86 7.32
N ARG A 107 -16.57 1.92 7.88
CA ARG A 107 -17.89 1.58 7.38
C ARG A 107 -18.83 2.77 7.54
N LEU A 108 -19.56 3.12 6.49
CA LEU A 108 -20.57 4.16 6.48
C LEU A 108 -21.98 3.56 6.38
N PRO A 109 -23.03 4.29 6.75
CA PRO A 109 -24.40 3.87 6.52
C PRO A 109 -24.65 3.52 5.06
N GLY A 110 -25.27 2.35 4.82
CA GLY A 110 -25.51 1.82 3.46
C GLY A 110 -24.41 0.93 2.91
N ASP A 111 -23.24 0.82 3.58
CA ASP A 111 -22.22 -0.16 3.19
C ASP A 111 -22.66 -1.59 3.52
N CYS A 112 -22.64 -2.44 2.51
CA CYS A 112 -22.84 -3.89 2.63
C CYS A 112 -21.47 -4.57 2.69
N TRP A 113 -20.62 -4.25 3.65
CA TRP A 113 -19.30 -4.85 3.74
C TRP A 113 -19.13 -5.77 4.96
N TYR A 114 -18.36 -6.84 4.77
CA TYR A 114 -18.02 -7.84 5.79
C TYR A 114 -16.51 -7.89 5.95
N ASP A 115 -16.03 -7.82 7.20
CA ASP A 115 -14.61 -7.92 7.49
C ASP A 115 -14.17 -9.38 7.44
N VAL A 116 -13.09 -9.64 6.71
CA VAL A 116 -12.47 -10.96 6.57
C VAL A 116 -10.97 -10.85 6.85
N GLN A 117 -10.37 -11.94 7.34
CA GLN A 117 -8.98 -11.93 7.78
C GLN A 117 -7.96 -12.03 6.62
N SER A 118 -8.38 -12.59 5.48
CA SER A 118 -7.48 -12.84 4.35
C SER A 118 -8.23 -12.92 3.02
N ILE A 119 -7.49 -12.88 1.90
CA ILE A 119 -8.08 -13.11 0.57
C ILE A 119 -8.65 -14.52 0.45
N PRO A 120 -7.98 -15.60 0.90
CA PRO A 120 -8.60 -16.93 0.92
C PRO A 120 -9.92 -16.96 1.68
N ALA A 121 -9.99 -16.36 2.88
CA ALA A 121 -11.25 -16.29 3.64
C ALA A 121 -12.33 -15.47 2.91
N ALA A 122 -11.95 -14.43 2.16
CA ALA A 122 -12.89 -13.69 1.31
C ALA A 122 -13.43 -14.55 0.16
N ILE A 123 -12.59 -15.36 -0.48
CA ILE A 123 -13.00 -16.28 -1.55
C ILE A 123 -13.95 -17.36 -0.99
N GLU A 124 -13.66 -17.92 0.17
CA GLU A 124 -14.52 -18.90 0.83
C GLU A 124 -15.89 -18.30 1.20
N ALA A 125 -15.90 -17.05 1.67
CA ALA A 125 -17.12 -16.33 2.03
C ALA A 125 -18.06 -16.04 0.83
N LEU A 126 -17.59 -16.12 -0.41
CA LEU A 126 -18.44 -16.02 -1.60
C LEU A 126 -19.48 -17.16 -1.68
N GLY A 127 -19.18 -18.32 -1.09
CA GLY A 127 -20.04 -19.48 -1.09
C GLY A 127 -20.02 -20.27 -2.42
N PRO A 128 -20.84 -21.34 -2.53
CA PRO A 128 -20.78 -22.25 -3.67
C PRO A 128 -21.54 -21.77 -4.92
N SER A 129 -22.49 -20.85 -4.76
CA SER A 129 -23.30 -20.36 -5.88
C SER A 129 -22.50 -19.43 -6.79
N PRO A 130 -22.53 -19.57 -8.12
CA PRO A 130 -21.81 -18.71 -9.04
C PRO A 130 -22.11 -17.22 -8.81
N ARG A 131 -21.07 -16.41 -8.69
CA ARG A 131 -21.12 -14.95 -8.49
C ARG A 131 -20.24 -14.22 -9.49
N ARG A 132 -20.46 -12.94 -9.67
CA ARG A 132 -19.63 -12.05 -10.46
C ARG A 132 -18.81 -11.16 -9.53
N VAL A 133 -17.54 -11.47 -9.39
CA VAL A 133 -16.66 -10.93 -8.35
C VAL A 133 -15.69 -9.93 -8.94
N PHE A 134 -15.63 -8.72 -8.38
CA PHE A 134 -14.56 -7.77 -8.66
C PHE A 134 -13.41 -7.99 -7.66
N LEU A 135 -12.32 -8.60 -8.12
CA LEU A 135 -11.13 -8.87 -7.31
C LEU A 135 -10.15 -7.69 -7.41
N ALA A 136 -10.28 -6.75 -6.46
CA ALA A 136 -9.51 -5.50 -6.41
C ALA A 136 -8.29 -5.61 -5.46
N THR A 137 -7.62 -6.75 -5.44
CA THR A 137 -6.51 -7.06 -4.51
C THR A 137 -5.12 -6.92 -5.15
N GLY A 138 -5.10 -6.60 -6.46
CA GLY A 138 -3.88 -6.51 -7.26
C GLY A 138 -3.32 -7.89 -7.65
N ARG A 139 -2.22 -7.87 -8.42
CA ARG A 139 -1.60 -9.06 -9.02
C ARG A 139 -1.36 -10.21 -8.04
N GLN A 140 -0.86 -9.91 -6.84
CA GLN A 140 -0.53 -10.95 -5.84
C GLN A 140 -1.74 -11.69 -5.28
N GLY A 141 -2.93 -11.10 -5.34
CA GLY A 141 -4.16 -11.73 -4.86
C GLY A 141 -4.90 -12.55 -5.91
N ALA A 142 -4.49 -12.46 -7.18
CA ALA A 142 -5.26 -13.01 -8.30
C ALA A 142 -5.41 -14.53 -8.26
N HIS A 143 -4.34 -15.26 -7.95
CA HIS A 143 -4.33 -16.73 -7.92
C HIS A 143 -5.20 -17.35 -6.83
N HIS A 144 -5.57 -16.60 -5.78
CA HIS A 144 -6.50 -17.13 -4.79
C HIS A 144 -7.89 -17.42 -5.37
N ALA A 145 -8.25 -16.79 -6.49
CA ALA A 145 -9.50 -17.04 -7.20
C ALA A 145 -9.62 -18.47 -7.75
N GLU A 146 -8.50 -19.17 -7.97
CA GLU A 146 -8.47 -20.57 -8.43
C GLU A 146 -9.12 -21.55 -7.45
N ALA A 147 -9.23 -21.17 -6.16
CA ALA A 147 -9.89 -21.96 -5.15
C ALA A 147 -11.43 -22.01 -5.30
N ALA A 148 -12.02 -21.09 -6.09
CA ALA A 148 -13.46 -21.04 -6.33
C ALA A 148 -13.75 -20.75 -7.82
N PRO A 149 -13.44 -21.67 -8.74
CA PRO A 149 -13.50 -21.45 -10.19
C PRO A 149 -14.93 -21.34 -10.76
N GLN A 150 -15.95 -21.61 -9.95
CA GLN A 150 -17.35 -21.47 -10.31
C GLN A 150 -17.79 -20.00 -10.49
N HIS A 151 -17.05 -19.02 -9.94
CA HIS A 151 -17.35 -17.62 -10.07
C HIS A 151 -16.76 -17.03 -11.36
N PHE A 152 -17.35 -15.93 -11.83
CA PHE A 152 -16.68 -15.03 -12.76
C PHE A 152 -15.84 -14.03 -11.98
N TYR A 153 -14.62 -13.78 -12.41
CA TYR A 153 -13.74 -12.79 -11.79
C TYR A 153 -13.37 -11.66 -12.74
N LEU A 154 -13.60 -10.43 -12.32
CA LEU A 154 -12.98 -9.25 -12.91
C LEU A 154 -11.76 -8.89 -12.05
N ILE A 155 -10.56 -9.12 -12.55
CA ILE A 155 -9.31 -8.92 -11.79
C ILE A 155 -8.69 -7.58 -12.18
N ARG A 156 -8.47 -6.68 -11.20
CA ARG A 156 -7.77 -5.43 -11.44
C ARG A 156 -6.35 -5.46 -10.88
N SER A 157 -5.39 -5.08 -11.74
CA SER A 157 -3.99 -4.92 -11.39
C SER A 157 -3.36 -3.75 -12.13
N VAL A 158 -2.19 -3.29 -11.68
CA VAL A 158 -1.43 -2.21 -12.34
C VAL A 158 -0.65 -2.75 -13.53
N ASP A 159 -0.14 -3.96 -13.41
CA ASP A 159 0.58 -4.68 -14.46
C ASP A 159 -0.11 -6.03 -14.71
N PRO A 160 0.09 -6.69 -15.86
CA PRO A 160 -0.46 -8.00 -16.14
C PRO A 160 -0.20 -9.03 -15.03
N VAL A 161 -1.13 -9.95 -14.84
CA VAL A 161 -0.94 -11.10 -13.94
C VAL A 161 -0.27 -12.19 -14.74
N GLU A 162 0.99 -12.46 -14.43
CA GLU A 162 1.81 -13.46 -15.12
C GLU A 162 2.46 -14.42 -14.11
N PRO A 163 2.27 -15.75 -14.30
CA PRO A 163 1.31 -16.37 -15.23
C PRO A 163 -0.14 -16.00 -14.84
N PRO A 164 -1.09 -16.03 -15.79
CA PRO A 164 -2.50 -15.80 -15.47
C PRO A 164 -3.06 -16.95 -14.61
N PRO A 165 -4.02 -16.68 -13.71
CA PRO A 165 -4.74 -17.73 -12.98
C PRO A 165 -5.44 -18.70 -13.92
N ALA A 166 -5.48 -19.98 -13.53
CA ALA A 166 -6.15 -21.05 -14.26
C ALA A 166 -7.69 -20.98 -14.07
N LEU A 167 -8.33 -19.99 -14.66
CA LEU A 167 -9.77 -19.70 -14.57
C LEU A 167 -10.42 -19.66 -15.95
N ALA A 168 -11.57 -20.31 -16.11
CA ALA A 168 -12.34 -20.28 -17.37
C ALA A 168 -13.14 -18.98 -17.53
N ASN A 169 -13.58 -18.35 -16.43
CA ASN A 169 -14.45 -17.18 -16.43
C ASN A 169 -13.73 -15.99 -15.77
N VAL A 170 -12.84 -15.34 -16.50
CA VAL A 170 -12.04 -14.22 -15.99
C VAL A 170 -11.87 -13.12 -17.03
N ASP A 171 -12.01 -11.87 -16.59
CA ASP A 171 -11.63 -10.67 -17.32
C ASP A 171 -10.59 -9.88 -16.52
N TYR A 172 -9.79 -9.04 -17.20
CA TYR A 172 -8.75 -8.24 -16.59
C TYR A 172 -8.94 -6.75 -16.87
N VAL A 173 -8.68 -5.94 -15.86
CA VAL A 173 -8.56 -4.48 -15.97
C VAL A 173 -7.16 -4.08 -15.54
N ILE A 174 -6.35 -3.68 -16.50
CA ILE A 174 -5.00 -3.14 -16.22
C ILE A 174 -5.15 -1.63 -16.08
N ASP A 175 -5.12 -1.15 -14.84
CA ASP A 175 -5.34 0.27 -14.57
C ASP A 175 -4.71 0.69 -13.23
N ARG A 176 -4.42 1.99 -13.12
CA ARG A 176 -3.78 2.61 -11.97
C ARG A 176 -4.59 3.81 -11.49
N GLY A 177 -4.92 3.80 -10.20
CA GLY A 177 -5.59 4.96 -9.60
C GLY A 177 -4.79 6.28 -9.70
N PRO A 178 -5.42 7.40 -9.38
CA PRO A 178 -6.70 7.50 -8.67
C PRO A 178 -7.91 7.14 -9.56
N PHE A 179 -8.92 6.52 -8.95
CA PHE A 179 -10.17 6.13 -9.63
C PHE A 179 -11.29 7.11 -9.27
N THR A 180 -12.21 7.34 -10.23
CA THR A 180 -13.38 8.19 -10.00
C THR A 180 -14.61 7.35 -9.65
N LEU A 181 -15.55 7.92 -8.91
CA LEU A 181 -16.82 7.27 -8.59
C LEU A 181 -17.59 6.86 -9.83
N GLU A 182 -17.68 7.75 -10.81
CA GLU A 182 -18.37 7.50 -12.07
C GLU A 182 -17.74 6.31 -12.82
N GLY A 183 -16.41 6.28 -12.92
CA GLY A 183 -15.68 5.18 -13.58
C GLY A 183 -15.89 3.84 -12.88
N GLU A 184 -15.81 3.79 -11.55
CA GLU A 184 -16.04 2.59 -10.76
C GLU A 184 -17.50 2.12 -10.87
N TYR A 185 -18.45 3.04 -10.78
CA TYR A 185 -19.88 2.74 -10.94
C TYR A 185 -20.19 2.12 -12.32
N ALA A 186 -19.67 2.73 -13.38
CA ALA A 186 -19.82 2.23 -14.74
C ALA A 186 -19.17 0.85 -14.94
N LEU A 187 -17.98 0.65 -14.35
CA LEU A 187 -17.26 -0.63 -14.39
C LEU A 187 -18.08 -1.74 -13.74
N LEU A 188 -18.54 -1.52 -12.49
CA LEU A 188 -19.30 -2.50 -11.73
C LEU A 188 -20.63 -2.86 -12.43
N LYS A 189 -21.34 -1.87 -12.97
CA LYS A 189 -22.58 -2.10 -13.75
C LYS A 189 -22.33 -2.88 -15.03
N ARG A 190 -21.33 -2.47 -15.83
CA ARG A 190 -21.00 -3.12 -17.11
C ARG A 190 -20.68 -4.60 -16.94
N HIS A 191 -19.90 -4.94 -15.90
CA HIS A 191 -19.55 -6.32 -15.61
C HIS A 191 -20.56 -7.04 -14.72
N ARG A 192 -21.68 -6.39 -14.34
CA ARG A 192 -22.74 -6.96 -13.49
C ARG A 192 -22.18 -7.55 -12.21
N ILE A 193 -21.27 -6.82 -11.56
CA ILE A 193 -20.61 -7.28 -10.33
C ILE A 193 -21.61 -7.32 -9.20
N ASP A 194 -21.61 -8.42 -8.45
CA ASP A 194 -22.45 -8.64 -7.27
C ASP A 194 -21.64 -8.80 -5.97
N ALA A 195 -20.33 -8.96 -6.07
CA ALA A 195 -19.44 -9.01 -4.94
C ALA A 195 -18.09 -8.35 -5.24
N ILE A 196 -17.49 -7.69 -4.25
CA ILE A 196 -16.16 -7.12 -4.34
C ILE A 196 -15.27 -7.74 -3.26
N ILE A 197 -14.05 -8.14 -3.64
CA ILE A 197 -13.00 -8.45 -2.67
C ILE A 197 -11.98 -7.32 -2.70
N ALA A 198 -11.83 -6.63 -1.58
CA ALA A 198 -10.93 -5.48 -1.44
C ALA A 198 -10.12 -5.55 -0.15
N LYS A 199 -8.91 -4.99 -0.17
CA LYS A 199 -8.09 -4.77 1.02
C LYS A 199 -8.46 -3.44 1.66
N ASN A 200 -8.62 -3.37 2.98
CA ASN A 200 -8.79 -2.09 3.68
C ASN A 200 -7.48 -1.27 3.65
N SER A 201 -7.15 -0.81 2.47
CA SER A 201 -5.88 -0.10 2.25
C SER A 201 -5.93 1.36 2.70
N GLY A 202 -7.11 1.92 2.96
CA GLY A 202 -7.28 3.33 3.27
C GLY A 202 -6.92 4.25 2.09
N GLY A 203 -7.05 5.55 2.32
CA GLY A 203 -6.71 6.59 1.34
C GLY A 203 -7.75 6.79 0.25
N ALA A 204 -7.75 8.00 -0.34
CA ALA A 204 -8.78 8.43 -1.29
C ALA A 204 -8.63 7.80 -2.69
N ALA A 205 -7.39 7.53 -3.13
CA ALA A 205 -7.10 7.15 -4.53
C ALA A 205 -7.82 5.89 -5.04
N THR A 206 -8.25 5.01 -4.14
CA THR A 206 -8.93 3.77 -4.48
C THR A 206 -10.22 3.54 -3.72
N TYR A 207 -10.75 4.55 -3.04
CA TYR A 207 -11.99 4.47 -2.26
C TYR A 207 -13.25 4.41 -3.13
N ALA A 208 -13.20 5.02 -4.30
CA ALA A 208 -14.35 5.14 -5.21
C ALA A 208 -15.10 3.84 -5.48
N LYS A 209 -14.42 2.68 -5.50
CA LYS A 209 -15.08 1.36 -5.65
C LYS A 209 -15.97 1.01 -4.46
N ILE A 210 -15.63 1.45 -3.25
CA ILE A 210 -16.46 1.22 -2.04
C ILE A 210 -17.69 2.09 -2.09
N GLU A 211 -17.53 3.35 -2.49
CA GLU A 211 -18.65 4.26 -2.70
C GLU A 211 -19.58 3.79 -3.81
N ALA A 212 -19.04 3.34 -4.94
CA ALA A 212 -19.83 2.76 -6.03
C ALA A 212 -20.56 1.47 -5.59
N ALA A 213 -19.91 0.61 -4.79
CA ALA A 213 -20.54 -0.57 -4.21
C ALA A 213 -21.74 -0.20 -3.33
N ARG A 214 -21.59 0.81 -2.46
CA ARG A 214 -22.68 1.33 -1.61
C ARG A 214 -23.87 1.79 -2.43
N LEU A 215 -23.64 2.57 -3.49
CA LEU A 215 -24.71 3.06 -4.39
C LEU A 215 -25.43 1.93 -5.14
N LEU A 216 -24.75 0.83 -5.40
CA LEU A 216 -25.29 -0.32 -6.13
C LEU A 216 -25.80 -1.44 -5.20
N GLY A 217 -25.64 -1.33 -3.88
CA GLY A 217 -25.98 -2.37 -2.91
C GLY A 217 -25.13 -3.64 -3.07
N ILE A 218 -23.88 -3.51 -3.55
CA ILE A 218 -22.96 -4.62 -3.79
C ILE A 218 -22.25 -4.98 -2.49
N GLU A 219 -22.17 -6.28 -2.20
CA GLU A 219 -21.39 -6.79 -1.06
C GLU A 219 -19.89 -6.59 -1.25
N VAL A 220 -19.21 -6.20 -0.16
CA VAL A 220 -17.76 -6.04 -0.13
C VAL A 220 -17.16 -6.93 0.96
N MET A 221 -16.36 -7.94 0.56
CA MET A 221 -15.50 -8.68 1.47
C MET A 221 -14.24 -7.85 1.69
N MET A 222 -14.18 -7.18 2.85
CA MET A 222 -13.09 -6.27 3.19
C MET A 222 -12.01 -7.01 3.98
N VAL A 223 -10.86 -7.22 3.33
CA VAL A 223 -9.71 -7.85 4.01
C VAL A 223 -9.13 -6.87 5.02
N ALA A 224 -9.13 -7.27 6.29
CA ALA A 224 -8.55 -6.50 7.39
C ALA A 224 -7.03 -6.39 7.28
N ARG A 225 -6.46 -5.35 7.88
CA ARG A 225 -5.00 -5.21 8.00
C ARG A 225 -4.48 -6.10 9.11
N ALA A 226 -3.24 -6.57 8.96
CA ALA A 226 -2.51 -7.12 10.09
C ALA A 226 -2.29 -6.06 11.18
N PRO A 227 -2.19 -6.48 12.45
CA PRO A 227 -1.86 -5.57 13.55
C PRO A 227 -0.62 -4.72 13.25
N ALA A 228 -0.60 -3.48 13.73
CA ALA A 228 0.52 -2.58 13.54
C ALA A 228 1.80 -3.15 14.17
N SER A 229 2.95 -2.93 13.53
CA SER A 229 4.25 -3.25 14.09
C SER A 229 4.56 -2.35 15.31
N ALA A 230 5.54 -2.74 16.13
CA ALA A 230 6.01 -1.96 17.28
C ALA A 230 6.67 -0.61 16.93
N VAL A 231 6.80 -0.29 15.64
CA VAL A 231 7.38 0.97 15.17
C VAL A 231 6.38 2.12 15.36
N LYS A 232 6.87 3.28 15.81
CA LYS A 232 6.06 4.51 15.92
C LYS A 232 5.30 4.76 14.61
N THR A 233 3.97 4.74 14.68
CA THR A 233 3.12 4.94 13.52
C THR A 233 2.53 6.35 13.50
N VAL A 234 2.51 6.95 12.31
CA VAL A 234 1.87 8.23 12.01
C VAL A 234 1.00 8.06 10.77
N GLU A 235 -0.04 8.88 10.63
CA GLU A 235 -1.07 8.66 9.62
C GLU A 235 -0.93 9.55 8.38
N THR A 236 -0.21 10.66 8.50
CA THR A 236 -0.11 11.67 7.43
C THR A 236 1.34 12.05 7.13
N VAL A 237 1.55 12.63 5.96
CA VAL A 237 2.86 13.19 5.56
C VAL A 237 3.26 14.30 6.52
N GLU A 238 2.34 15.17 6.91
CA GLU A 238 2.58 16.30 7.83
C GLU A 238 3.02 15.79 9.22
N ALA A 239 2.34 14.76 9.75
CA ALA A 239 2.72 14.13 11.02
C ALA A 239 4.10 13.45 10.94
N THR A 240 4.42 12.88 9.77
CA THR A 240 5.76 12.31 9.52
C THR A 240 6.82 13.40 9.54
N LEU A 241 6.58 14.51 8.86
CA LEU A 241 7.49 15.66 8.81
C LEU A 241 7.71 16.27 10.21
N ALA A 242 6.64 16.42 11.00
CA ALA A 242 6.74 16.88 12.38
C ALA A 242 7.56 15.91 13.27
N ALA A 243 7.39 14.59 13.08
CA ALA A 243 8.18 13.60 13.80
C ALA A 243 9.68 13.66 13.40
N ILE A 244 9.98 13.92 12.12
CA ILE A 244 11.35 14.12 11.62
C ILE A 244 11.97 15.37 12.26
N ASP A 245 11.22 16.50 12.30
CA ASP A 245 11.69 17.74 12.89
C ASP A 245 11.96 17.61 14.40
N HIS A 246 11.21 16.76 15.09
CA HIS A 246 11.46 16.42 16.49
C HIS A 246 12.74 15.61 16.67
N LEU A 247 13.02 14.64 15.80
CA LEU A 247 14.22 13.81 15.84
C LEU A 247 15.48 14.57 15.40
N PHE A 248 15.34 15.47 14.44
CA PHE A 248 16.41 16.24 13.81
C PHE A 248 16.02 17.72 13.74
N PRO A 249 16.05 18.46 14.86
CA PRO A 249 15.65 19.85 14.88
C PRO A 249 16.42 20.65 13.83
N PRO A 250 15.76 21.49 13.02
CA PRO A 250 16.43 22.36 12.09
C PRO A 250 17.39 23.28 12.88
N ALA A 251 18.60 23.44 12.38
CA ALA A 251 19.55 24.37 13.00
C ALA A 251 18.90 25.76 13.04
N MET A 252 18.76 26.33 14.25
CA MET A 252 18.31 27.72 14.38
C MET A 252 19.26 28.58 13.55
N LYS A 253 18.73 29.27 12.53
CA LYS A 253 19.48 30.36 11.87
C LYS A 253 19.73 31.38 12.96
N ARG A 254 20.94 31.45 13.49
CA ARG A 254 21.38 32.56 14.32
C ARG A 254 21.27 33.80 13.38
N GLY A 255 20.30 34.65 13.68
CA GLY A 255 20.22 35.93 13.04
C GLY A 255 21.54 36.68 13.30
N VAL A 256 22.14 37.15 12.24
CA VAL A 256 23.20 38.17 12.28
C VAL A 256 22.54 39.50 12.27
#